data_d63369c6888c28fb39fe100e894856cc
#
_entry.id   d63369c6888c28fb39fe100e894856cc
#
_cell.length_a   1.000
_cell.length_b   1.000
_cell.length_c   1.000
_cell.angle_alpha   90.00
_cell.angle_beta   90.00
_cell.angle_gamma   90.00
#
_symmetry.space_group_name_H-M   'P 1'
#
loop_
_entity.id
_entity.type
_entity.pdbx_description
1 polymer ?
#
loop_
_entity_poly.entity_id
_entity_poly.type
_entity_poly.pdbx_seq_one_letter_code
_entity_poly.pdbx_strand_id
1 'polypeptide(L)'
;MGKAPATNADMRSTVFDYEWKEVGAERGGPIQGIKEKLLAVDPETGAYTRMVIFQPGFRFDKALEHPFWEELLLLEGHMIDYGTDTLYTKGFYALRPPGVVHGPFGTELGCTLLETAWYDKDWYLNKYGK
;
A
#
# COMPACT_ATOMS: atom_id res chain seq x y z
N MET A 1 16.88 12.97 1.27
CA MET A 1 16.69 12.52 -0.10
C MET A 1 15.23 12.17 -0.31
N GLY A 2 14.78 11.97 -1.49
CA GLY A 2 13.44 11.52 -1.78
C GLY A 2 13.41 10.06 -2.18
N LYS A 3 12.27 9.64 -2.73
CA LYS A 3 12.13 8.30 -3.26
C LYS A 3 13.01 8.12 -4.50
N ALA A 4 13.53 6.91 -4.65
CA ALA A 4 14.28 6.47 -5.81
C ALA A 4 13.63 5.20 -6.38
N PRO A 5 13.80 4.92 -7.69
CA PRO A 5 13.29 3.68 -8.26
C PRO A 5 13.80 2.45 -7.51
N ALA A 6 12.90 1.53 -7.20
CA ALA A 6 13.25 0.36 -6.38
C ALA A 6 14.07 -0.67 -7.17
N THR A 7 13.82 -0.79 -8.47
CA THR A 7 14.45 -1.83 -9.29
C THR A 7 15.03 -1.33 -10.60
N ASN A 8 14.85 -0.06 -10.95
CA ASN A 8 15.27 0.49 -12.24
C ASN A 8 15.96 1.83 -12.06
N ALA A 9 17.27 1.88 -12.31
CA ALA A 9 18.08 3.07 -12.16
C ALA A 9 17.78 4.18 -13.18
N ASP A 10 17.05 3.90 -14.24
CA ASP A 10 16.71 4.83 -15.30
C ASP A 10 15.53 5.76 -14.96
N MET A 11 14.99 5.67 -13.75
CA MET A 11 13.86 6.46 -13.28
C MET A 11 12.57 6.30 -14.10
N ARG A 12 12.57 5.38 -15.05
CA ARG A 12 11.43 5.05 -15.89
C ARG A 12 11.29 3.57 -15.98
N SER A 13 10.07 3.08 -15.93
CA SER A 13 9.82 1.66 -16.11
C SER A 13 8.37 1.43 -16.48
N THR A 14 8.11 0.29 -17.08
CA THR A 14 6.76 -0.19 -17.30
C THR A 14 6.41 -1.13 -16.16
N VAL A 15 5.26 -0.90 -15.52
CA VAL A 15 4.85 -1.73 -14.36
C VAL A 15 4.71 -3.21 -14.71
N PHE A 16 4.54 -3.53 -15.98
CA PHE A 16 4.50 -4.92 -16.44
C PHE A 16 5.87 -5.61 -16.35
N ASP A 17 6.96 -4.86 -16.28
CA ASP A 17 8.31 -5.41 -16.14
C ASP A 17 8.64 -5.80 -14.70
N TYR A 18 7.82 -5.37 -13.74
CA TYR A 18 7.98 -5.74 -12.34
C TYR A 18 7.23 -7.04 -12.06
N GLU A 19 7.83 -7.89 -11.27
CA GLU A 19 7.16 -9.09 -10.79
C GLU A 19 6.31 -8.80 -9.55
N TRP A 20 5.18 -9.48 -9.43
CA TRP A 20 4.43 -9.51 -8.19
C TRP A 20 5.20 -10.31 -7.15
N LYS A 21 5.47 -9.70 -6.01
CA LYS A 21 6.22 -10.31 -4.91
C LYS A 21 5.42 -10.26 -3.64
N GLU A 22 5.78 -11.11 -2.69
CA GLU A 22 5.21 -11.00 -1.35
C GLU A 22 5.54 -9.64 -0.75
N VAL A 23 4.63 -9.12 0.09
CA VAL A 23 4.84 -7.86 0.79
C VAL A 23 6.08 -7.97 1.68
N GLY A 24 6.96 -7.01 1.59
CA GLY A 24 8.18 -6.99 2.40
C GLY A 24 7.90 -6.82 3.89
N ALA A 25 8.81 -7.33 4.72
CA ALA A 25 8.68 -7.26 6.19
C ALA A 25 8.57 -5.83 6.69
N GLU A 26 9.28 -4.90 6.07
CA GLU A 26 9.26 -3.47 6.41
C GLU A 26 7.90 -2.80 6.15
N ARG A 27 7.02 -3.47 5.42
CA ARG A 27 5.65 -3.03 5.16
C ARG A 27 4.61 -3.98 5.74
N GLY A 28 5.01 -4.76 6.73
CA GLY A 28 4.10 -5.66 7.46
C GLY A 28 3.93 -7.05 6.87
N GLY A 29 4.67 -7.39 5.81
CA GLY A 29 4.55 -8.69 5.16
C GLY A 29 5.37 -9.81 5.80
N PRO A 30 5.26 -10.99 5.25
CA PRO A 30 4.35 -11.36 4.17
C PRO A 30 2.88 -11.43 4.64
N ILE A 31 1.95 -11.16 3.73
CA ILE A 31 0.51 -11.26 3.99
C ILE A 31 -0.08 -12.20 2.95
N GLN A 32 -0.65 -13.30 3.40
CA GLN A 32 -1.28 -14.26 2.50
C GLN A 32 -2.45 -13.59 1.76
N GLY A 33 -2.46 -13.71 0.44
CA GLY A 33 -3.52 -13.12 -0.39
C GLY A 33 -3.21 -11.72 -0.90
N ILE A 34 -2.08 -11.14 -0.52
CA ILE A 34 -1.62 -9.83 -1.02
C ILE A 34 -0.22 -9.97 -1.61
N LYS A 35 -0.03 -9.37 -2.78
CA LYS A 35 1.29 -9.21 -3.40
C LYS A 35 1.50 -7.77 -3.81
N GLU A 36 2.75 -7.39 -3.96
CA GLU A 36 3.11 -6.01 -4.31
C GLU A 36 4.12 -5.96 -5.46
N LYS A 37 4.12 -4.83 -6.13
CA LYS A 37 5.21 -4.37 -7.00
C LYS A 37 5.72 -3.07 -6.39
N LEU A 38 6.87 -3.10 -5.74
CA LEU A 38 7.47 -1.90 -5.16
C LEU A 38 8.10 -1.09 -6.29
N LEU A 39 7.60 0.12 -6.52
CA LEU A 39 8.03 0.96 -7.63
C LEU A 39 9.12 1.95 -7.21
N ALA A 40 8.99 2.54 -6.04
CA ALA A 40 9.94 3.52 -5.53
C ALA A 40 9.95 3.49 -4.01
N VAL A 41 11.12 3.80 -3.44
CA VAL A 41 11.29 3.85 -1.98
C VAL A 41 12.32 4.93 -1.61
N ASP A 42 12.09 5.60 -0.50
CA ASP A 42 13.06 6.48 0.13
C ASP A 42 13.72 5.71 1.27
N PRO A 43 14.99 5.35 1.15
CA PRO A 43 15.66 4.55 2.17
C PRO A 43 15.87 5.29 3.49
N GLU A 44 15.79 6.61 3.48
CA GLU A 44 15.96 7.43 4.69
C GLU A 44 14.69 7.57 5.50
N THR A 45 13.54 7.66 4.83
CA THR A 45 12.26 7.96 5.48
C THR A 45 11.29 6.79 5.44
N GLY A 46 11.56 5.77 4.64
CA GLY A 46 10.65 4.65 4.43
C GLY A 46 9.47 4.95 3.51
N ALA A 47 9.36 6.19 2.99
CA ALA A 47 8.30 6.53 2.05
C ALA A 47 8.38 5.63 0.81
N TYR A 48 7.24 5.20 0.30
CA TYR A 48 7.22 4.31 -0.86
C TYR A 48 6.01 4.55 -1.76
N THR A 49 6.16 4.07 -2.99
CA THR A 49 5.07 3.92 -3.96
C THR A 49 5.06 2.49 -4.44
N ARG A 50 3.90 1.85 -4.41
CA ARG A 50 3.75 0.46 -4.84
C ARG A 50 2.42 0.22 -5.53
N MET A 51 2.37 -0.82 -6.36
CA MET A 51 1.13 -1.46 -6.75
C MET A 51 0.88 -2.65 -5.83
N VAL A 52 -0.37 -2.87 -5.49
CA VAL A 52 -0.79 -3.98 -4.63
C VAL A 52 -1.92 -4.71 -5.32
N ILE A 53 -1.87 -6.03 -5.26
CA ILE A 53 -2.98 -6.87 -5.71
C ILE A 53 -3.52 -7.65 -4.52
N PHE A 54 -4.84 -7.61 -4.35
CA PHE A 54 -5.57 -8.47 -3.43
C PHE A 54 -6.13 -9.63 -4.24
N GLN A 55 -5.83 -10.84 -3.81
CA GLN A 55 -6.33 -12.05 -4.47
C GLN A 55 -7.85 -12.17 -4.24
N PRO A 56 -8.57 -12.83 -5.17
CA PRO A 56 -10.00 -13.09 -4.97
C PRO A 56 -10.27 -13.78 -3.63
N GLY A 57 -11.25 -13.28 -2.90
CA GLY A 57 -11.64 -13.80 -1.59
C GLY A 57 -10.81 -13.30 -0.42
N PHE A 58 -9.82 -12.44 -0.67
CA PHE A 58 -9.00 -11.89 0.43
C PHE A 58 -9.83 -10.97 1.32
N ARG A 59 -9.60 -11.07 2.64
CA ARG A 59 -10.20 -10.19 3.62
C ARG A 59 -9.28 -10.05 4.84
N PHE A 60 -9.10 -8.82 5.31
CA PHE A 60 -8.48 -8.58 6.61
C PHE A 60 -9.45 -8.97 7.73
N ASP A 61 -8.91 -9.54 8.80
CA ASP A 61 -9.72 -9.96 9.96
C ASP A 61 -10.09 -8.79 10.86
N LYS A 62 -9.32 -7.72 10.82
CA LYS A 62 -9.46 -6.58 11.75
C LYS A 62 -9.37 -5.26 10.99
N ALA A 63 -9.95 -4.22 11.58
CA ALA A 63 -9.70 -2.86 11.15
C ALA A 63 -8.20 -2.53 11.24
N LEU A 64 -7.74 -1.67 10.37
CA LEU A 64 -6.34 -1.30 10.24
C LEU A 64 -6.10 0.09 10.79
N GLU A 65 -4.93 0.25 11.39
CA GLU A 65 -4.42 1.55 11.83
C GLU A 65 -2.92 1.53 11.58
N HIS A 66 -2.38 2.63 11.05
CA HIS A 66 -0.94 2.72 10.81
C HIS A 66 -0.41 4.11 11.14
N PRO A 67 0.90 4.21 11.41
CA PRO A 67 1.51 5.47 11.85
C PRO A 67 1.98 6.37 10.71
N PHE A 68 1.57 6.10 9.49
CA PHE A 68 2.00 6.82 8.30
C PHE A 68 0.80 7.35 7.53
N TRP A 69 1.05 8.32 6.67
CA TRP A 69 0.10 8.80 5.68
C TRP A 69 0.03 7.79 4.53
N GLU A 70 -1.17 7.51 4.07
CA GLU A 70 -1.38 6.61 2.95
C GLU A 70 -2.35 7.21 1.95
N GLU A 71 -1.97 7.19 0.68
CA GLU A 71 -2.91 7.43 -0.42
C GLU A 71 -3.08 6.14 -1.20
N LEU A 72 -4.29 5.89 -1.65
CA LEU A 72 -4.55 4.77 -2.55
C LEU A 72 -5.51 5.16 -3.66
N LEU A 73 -5.31 4.53 -4.81
CA LEU A 73 -6.19 4.62 -5.96
C LEU A 73 -6.54 3.20 -6.40
N LEU A 74 -7.84 2.89 -6.45
CA LEU A 74 -8.33 1.60 -6.93
C LEU A 74 -8.30 1.60 -8.46
N LEU A 75 -7.41 0.80 -9.03
CA LEU A 75 -7.18 0.76 -10.48
C LEU A 75 -8.08 -0.24 -11.19
N GLU A 76 -8.28 -1.41 -10.60
CA GLU A 76 -9.07 -2.49 -11.17
C GLU A 76 -9.78 -3.27 -10.07
N GLY A 77 -10.95 -3.82 -10.41
CA GLY A 77 -11.70 -4.65 -9.48
C GLY A 77 -12.52 -3.83 -8.50
N HIS A 78 -12.72 -4.39 -7.31
CA HIS A 78 -13.51 -3.75 -6.26
C HIS A 78 -12.93 -4.07 -4.89
N MET A 79 -13.25 -3.20 -3.94
CA MET A 79 -12.89 -3.38 -2.54
C MET A 79 -14.11 -3.11 -1.68
N ILE A 80 -14.30 -3.90 -0.65
CA ILE A 80 -15.39 -3.75 0.31
C ILE A 80 -14.80 -3.29 1.63
N ASP A 81 -15.33 -2.21 2.16
CA ASP A 81 -15.09 -1.79 3.54
C ASP A 81 -16.19 -2.40 4.41
N TYR A 82 -15.85 -3.45 5.14
CA TYR A 82 -16.82 -4.14 5.99
C TYR A 82 -17.13 -3.37 7.27
N GLY A 83 -16.29 -2.41 7.64
CA GLY A 83 -16.55 -1.55 8.80
C GLY A 83 -17.69 -0.56 8.56
N THR A 84 -17.85 -0.11 7.33
CA THR A 84 -18.91 0.83 6.92
C THR A 84 -19.91 0.24 5.96
N ASP A 85 -19.74 -1.03 5.59
CA ASP A 85 -20.56 -1.74 4.60
C ASP A 85 -20.60 -0.96 3.27
N THR A 86 -19.44 -0.57 2.80
CA THR A 86 -19.32 0.26 1.59
C THR A 86 -18.55 -0.49 0.51
N LEU A 87 -19.10 -0.48 -0.71
CA LEU A 87 -18.43 -1.02 -1.89
C LEU A 87 -17.69 0.11 -2.61
N TYR A 88 -16.40 -0.09 -2.84
CA TYR A 88 -15.59 0.80 -3.64
C TYR A 88 -15.25 0.14 -4.97
N THR A 89 -15.32 0.92 -6.04
CA THR A 89 -15.07 0.45 -7.39
C THR A 89 -13.95 1.26 -8.03
N LYS A 90 -13.58 0.89 -9.26
CA LYS A 90 -12.52 1.53 -10.03
C LYS A 90 -12.62 3.06 -9.97
N GLY A 91 -11.50 3.72 -9.67
CA GLY A 91 -11.42 5.17 -9.51
C GLY A 91 -11.57 5.65 -8.08
N PHE A 92 -11.90 4.77 -7.13
CA PHE A 92 -11.94 5.15 -5.72
C PHE A 92 -10.57 5.62 -5.25
N TYR A 93 -10.55 6.77 -4.60
CA TYR A 93 -9.36 7.38 -4.02
C TYR A 93 -9.57 7.60 -2.52
N ALA A 94 -8.56 7.32 -1.74
CA ALA A 94 -8.55 7.64 -0.32
C ALA A 94 -7.22 8.22 0.13
N LEU A 95 -7.29 9.17 1.04
CA LEU A 95 -6.15 9.69 1.80
C LEU A 95 -6.40 9.41 3.27
N ARG A 96 -5.48 8.68 3.89
CA ARG A 96 -5.61 8.27 5.29
C ARG A 96 -4.46 8.82 6.12
N PRO A 97 -4.76 9.77 7.03
CA PRO A 97 -3.76 10.26 7.98
C PRO A 97 -3.32 9.19 8.98
N PRO A 98 -2.15 9.39 9.62
CA PRO A 98 -1.72 8.51 10.71
C PRO A 98 -2.78 8.39 11.81
N GLY A 99 -2.93 7.18 12.33
CA GLY A 99 -3.84 6.89 13.45
C GLY A 99 -5.31 6.74 13.08
N VAL A 100 -5.67 6.92 11.82
CA VAL A 100 -7.06 6.72 11.39
C VAL A 100 -7.34 5.22 11.29
N VAL A 101 -8.38 4.79 12.00
CA VAL A 101 -8.85 3.39 11.93
C VAL A 101 -9.73 3.23 10.70
N HIS A 102 -9.45 2.22 9.90
CA HIS A 102 -10.19 1.94 8.67
C HIS A 102 -10.32 0.44 8.42
N GLY A 103 -11.37 0.06 7.69
CA GLY A 103 -11.68 -1.33 7.41
C GLY A 103 -12.45 -2.02 8.53
N PRO A 104 -12.42 -3.37 8.60
CA PRO A 104 -11.60 -4.23 7.74
C PRO A 104 -12.03 -4.23 6.29
N PHE A 105 -11.05 -4.41 5.40
CA PHE A 105 -11.27 -4.45 3.96
C PHE A 105 -11.17 -5.86 3.40
N GLY A 106 -11.76 -6.06 2.26
CA GLY A 106 -11.61 -7.28 1.49
C GLY A 106 -12.07 -7.11 0.06
N THR A 107 -12.02 -8.19 -0.69
CA THR A 107 -12.50 -8.24 -2.06
C THR A 107 -13.00 -9.64 -2.37
N GLU A 108 -14.05 -9.74 -3.16
CA GLU A 108 -14.55 -11.03 -3.58
C GLU A 108 -13.86 -11.54 -4.85
N LEU A 109 -13.71 -10.67 -5.84
CA LEU A 109 -13.18 -11.02 -7.15
C LEU A 109 -11.75 -10.54 -7.39
N GLY A 110 -11.15 -9.87 -6.43
CA GLY A 110 -9.82 -9.31 -6.53
C GLY A 110 -9.83 -7.83 -6.86
N CYS A 111 -8.71 -7.17 -6.57
CA CYS A 111 -8.51 -5.77 -6.93
C CYS A 111 -7.03 -5.43 -7.04
N THR A 112 -6.76 -4.36 -7.76
CA THR A 112 -5.42 -3.79 -7.92
C THR A 112 -5.45 -2.34 -7.49
N LEU A 113 -4.50 -1.97 -6.63
CA LEU A 113 -4.38 -0.64 -6.06
C LEU A 113 -3.02 -0.03 -6.40
N LEU A 114 -3.00 1.29 -6.55
CA LEU A 114 -1.77 2.06 -6.46
C LEU A 114 -1.76 2.73 -5.10
N GLU A 115 -0.68 2.52 -4.33
CA GLU A 115 -0.54 3.07 -2.99
C GLU A 115 0.74 3.88 -2.87
N THR A 116 0.64 5.05 -2.23
CA THR A 116 1.78 5.80 -1.74
C THR A 116 1.67 5.94 -0.23
N ALA A 117 2.79 5.80 0.45
CA ALA A 117 2.84 5.97 1.89
C ALA A 117 4.06 6.81 2.26
N TRP A 118 3.91 7.66 3.26
CA TRP A 118 5.02 8.45 3.79
C TRP A 118 4.81 8.67 5.28
N TYR A 119 5.92 8.71 5.98
CA TYR A 119 5.92 8.94 7.42
C TYR A 119 6.09 10.43 7.69
N ASP A 120 5.52 10.89 8.79
CA ASP A 120 5.98 12.13 9.37
C ASP A 120 7.47 11.99 9.65
N LYS A 121 8.25 12.96 9.16
CA LYS A 121 9.71 12.89 9.26
C LYS A 121 10.20 12.79 10.69
N ASP A 122 9.65 13.62 11.56
CA ASP A 122 10.08 13.65 12.96
C ASP A 122 9.69 12.35 13.66
N TRP A 123 8.49 11.84 13.40
CA TRP A 123 8.07 10.56 13.95
C TRP A 123 9.00 9.44 13.50
N TYR A 124 9.29 9.38 12.22
CA TYR A 124 10.14 8.32 11.66
C TYR A 124 11.55 8.39 12.22
N LEU A 125 12.14 9.58 12.25
CA LEU A 125 13.50 9.76 12.79
C LEU A 125 13.58 9.45 14.28
N ASN A 126 12.57 9.82 15.05
CA ASN A 126 12.54 9.50 16.49
C ASN A 126 12.45 8.00 16.74
N LYS A 127 11.80 7.26 15.87
CA LYS A 127 11.61 5.81 16.05
C LYS A 127 12.75 4.98 15.46
N TYR A 128 13.23 5.36 14.30
CA TYR A 128 14.17 4.55 13.52
C TYR A 128 15.51 5.25 13.22
N GLY A 129 15.56 6.56 13.32
CA GLY A 129 16.74 7.34 13.01
C GLY A 129 17.72 7.33 14.17
N LYS A 130 18.79 6.64 13.99
CA LYS A 130 19.87 6.57 15.00
C LYS A 130 21.20 6.88 14.38
#